data_465df00aaf127ae93d4e862d3088be0f
#
_entry.id   465df00aaf127ae93d4e862d3088be0f
#
_cell.length_a   1.000
_cell.length_b   1.000
_cell.length_c   1.000
_cell.angle_alpha   90.00
_cell.angle_beta   90.00
_cell.angle_gamma   90.00
#
_symmetry.space_group_name_H-M   'P 1'
#
loop_
_entity.id
_entity.type
_entity.pdbx_description
1 polymer ?
#
loop_
_entity_poly.entity_id
_entity_poly.type
_entity_poly.pdbx_seq_one_letter_code
_entity_poly.pdbx_strand_id
1 'polypeptide(L)'
;MRTSQYLLSTLKETPSDAEVVSHQLMLRAGMIRKLASGMYAWLPTGLRVLKKIENIVREEMNNAGAVEVSMPVVQPAELWQESGRWDDYGPELCRLTDRHNRPFVLGPTHEEVITALVRYEVNSYKQLPLNLYQIQTKFRDEVRPRFGVMRGREFLMKDAYSFHIDKESLVDTYEKMHAAYCKAFTRMGLNFRPVQADTGSIGGTGSHEFQVLAESGEDLIAFSDSSDYAANIEMAEALAPAGERAAATAALTKVATPTVHTIDEVAAFLNVAPTAIAKTLLVLAEEDEHGKQAVIALVLRGDHELNEIKAEKLAGVANPLTFANDEQIKAAAGCDAGSIGPVGFAGRIIVDRSAAHLADFVCGANETGFHLTGANWDRDITVYEVADLRNVVEGDPSPCGQGKLLLKRGIEVGHIFQLGTKYSEAMKASVLNEAGKSVTMEMGCYGIGVSRLVAAAIEQNNDQYGIIWPDAIAPFEVAIVPMNMHKSVRVAELAEQFYAELKAAGVDVLFDDRKERPGVMFADMELLGVPHGIVIGERGMDNGVVEYKCRRTGEKQEVAISDIVAMIKAKLGR
;
A
#
# COMPACT_ATOMS: atom_id res chain seq x y z
N MET A 1 -5.54 -12.94 -31.39
CA MET A 1 -6.98 -12.78 -31.05
C MET A 1 -7.60 -11.82 -32.05
N ARG A 2 -8.85 -12.06 -32.48
CA ARG A 2 -9.59 -11.16 -33.39
C ARG A 2 -10.65 -10.42 -32.59
N THR A 3 -10.84 -9.13 -32.87
CA THR A 3 -11.84 -8.32 -32.16
C THR A 3 -13.28 -8.78 -32.45
N SER A 4 -13.56 -9.34 -33.63
CA SER A 4 -14.88 -9.94 -33.97
C SER A 4 -15.23 -11.17 -33.11
N GLN A 5 -14.25 -11.79 -32.46
CA GLN A 5 -14.39 -12.97 -31.61
C GLN A 5 -14.03 -12.68 -30.15
N TYR A 6 -13.92 -11.41 -29.79
CA TYR A 6 -13.43 -10.95 -28.50
C TYR A 6 -14.40 -9.98 -27.85
N LEU A 7 -14.67 -10.15 -26.57
CA LEU A 7 -15.49 -9.20 -25.81
C LEU A 7 -14.69 -7.91 -25.53
N LEU A 8 -14.63 -7.05 -26.55
CA LEU A 8 -14.04 -5.73 -26.44
C LEU A 8 -15.10 -4.75 -25.97
N SER A 9 -15.16 -4.48 -24.69
CA SER A 9 -16.23 -3.67 -24.05
C SER A 9 -15.74 -2.28 -23.67
N THR A 10 -15.22 -1.52 -24.63
CA THR A 10 -14.77 -0.14 -24.40
C THR A 10 -15.93 0.82 -24.19
N LEU A 11 -15.72 1.84 -23.35
CA LEU A 11 -16.67 2.92 -23.07
C LEU A 11 -16.07 4.26 -23.50
N LYS A 12 -16.90 5.11 -24.13
CA LYS A 12 -16.48 6.46 -24.52
C LYS A 12 -16.39 7.39 -23.31
N GLU A 13 -17.35 7.29 -22.41
CA GLU A 13 -17.48 8.16 -21.26
C GLU A 13 -16.97 7.48 -20.00
N THR A 14 -16.46 8.28 -19.09
CA THR A 14 -16.03 7.81 -17.77
C THR A 14 -17.24 7.68 -16.87
N PRO A 15 -17.48 6.52 -16.23
CA PRO A 15 -18.51 6.38 -15.20
C PRO A 15 -18.30 7.38 -14.06
N SER A 16 -19.40 7.97 -13.57
CA SER A 16 -19.38 9.06 -12.59
C SER A 16 -18.88 8.64 -11.19
N ASP A 17 -18.89 7.34 -10.89
CA ASP A 17 -18.43 6.77 -9.63
C ASP A 17 -16.95 6.39 -9.64
N ALA A 18 -16.23 6.65 -10.73
CA ALA A 18 -14.80 6.37 -10.85
C ALA A 18 -13.98 7.65 -10.55
N GLU A 19 -13.28 7.65 -9.42
CA GLU A 19 -12.54 8.82 -8.93
C GLU A 19 -11.10 8.88 -9.45
N VAL A 20 -10.34 7.76 -9.33
CA VAL A 20 -8.93 7.71 -9.71
C VAL A 20 -8.75 7.23 -11.15
N VAL A 21 -7.61 7.58 -11.76
CA VAL A 21 -7.34 7.31 -13.18
C VAL A 21 -7.38 5.82 -13.50
N SER A 22 -6.80 4.97 -12.66
CA SER A 22 -6.83 3.51 -12.87
C SER A 22 -8.25 2.96 -12.90
N HIS A 23 -9.11 3.39 -11.99
CA HIS A 23 -10.51 2.97 -11.96
C HIS A 23 -11.26 3.41 -13.23
N GLN A 24 -11.08 4.67 -13.63
CA GLN A 24 -11.66 5.23 -14.85
C GLN A 24 -11.23 4.45 -16.09
N LEU A 25 -9.92 4.24 -16.26
CA LEU A 25 -9.39 3.57 -17.44
C LEU A 25 -9.69 2.07 -17.47
N MET A 26 -9.70 1.37 -16.33
CA MET A 26 -10.09 -0.03 -16.28
C MET A 26 -11.55 -0.25 -16.69
N LEU A 27 -12.46 0.64 -16.31
CA LEU A 27 -13.85 0.60 -16.74
C LEU A 27 -13.98 0.95 -18.22
N ARG A 28 -13.34 2.02 -18.68
CA ARG A 28 -13.40 2.48 -20.07
C ARG A 28 -12.76 1.49 -21.03
N ALA A 29 -11.63 0.91 -20.69
CA ALA A 29 -10.95 -0.10 -21.50
C ALA A 29 -11.62 -1.48 -21.48
N GLY A 30 -12.74 -1.64 -20.78
CA GLY A 30 -13.45 -2.92 -20.71
C GLY A 30 -12.65 -4.00 -19.99
N MET A 31 -11.91 -3.65 -18.96
CA MET A 31 -11.11 -4.59 -18.15
C MET A 31 -11.90 -5.19 -17.00
N ILE A 32 -12.78 -4.39 -16.40
CA ILE A 32 -13.62 -4.77 -15.28
C ILE A 32 -15.05 -4.25 -15.42
N ARG A 33 -15.98 -4.88 -14.69
CA ARG A 33 -17.34 -4.37 -14.47
C ARG A 33 -17.73 -4.55 -13.01
N LYS A 34 -18.31 -3.52 -12.42
CA LYS A 34 -18.80 -3.53 -11.05
C LYS A 34 -20.01 -4.46 -10.93
N LEU A 35 -19.94 -5.40 -10.00
CA LEU A 35 -21.07 -6.25 -9.61
C LEU A 35 -21.77 -5.69 -8.37
N ALA A 36 -20.97 -5.32 -7.37
CA ALA A 36 -21.40 -4.67 -6.14
C ALA A 36 -20.28 -3.75 -5.65
N SER A 37 -20.50 -3.00 -4.58
CA SER A 37 -19.46 -2.16 -3.97
C SER A 37 -18.24 -3.00 -3.60
N GLY A 38 -17.06 -2.66 -4.15
CA GLY A 38 -15.81 -3.39 -3.92
C GLY A 38 -15.72 -4.78 -4.57
N MET A 39 -16.65 -5.16 -5.44
CA MET A 39 -16.66 -6.44 -6.15
C MET A 39 -16.77 -6.24 -7.65
N TYR A 40 -15.85 -6.82 -8.40
CA TYR A 40 -15.71 -6.62 -9.84
C TYR A 40 -15.59 -7.94 -10.60
N ALA A 41 -16.29 -8.04 -11.72
CA ALA A 41 -16.01 -9.06 -12.72
C ALA A 41 -14.83 -8.60 -13.58
N TRP A 42 -13.84 -9.46 -13.78
CA TRP A 42 -12.73 -9.24 -14.70
C TRP A 42 -13.11 -9.69 -16.10
N LEU A 43 -13.12 -8.76 -17.04
CA LEU A 43 -13.38 -9.04 -18.45
C LEU A 43 -12.10 -9.53 -19.16
N PRO A 44 -12.19 -10.07 -20.38
CA PRO A 44 -11.05 -10.72 -21.04
C PRO A 44 -9.78 -9.88 -21.09
N THR A 45 -9.85 -8.58 -21.37
CA THR A 45 -8.67 -7.70 -21.44
C THR A 45 -8.01 -7.56 -20.05
N GLY A 46 -8.81 -7.31 -19.02
CA GLY A 46 -8.32 -7.19 -17.66
C GLY A 46 -7.73 -8.50 -17.13
N LEU A 47 -8.40 -9.61 -17.43
CA LEU A 47 -7.93 -10.94 -17.03
C LEU A 47 -6.58 -11.30 -17.67
N ARG A 48 -6.33 -10.89 -18.92
CA ARG A 48 -5.04 -11.10 -19.58
C ARG A 48 -3.90 -10.41 -18.83
N VAL A 49 -4.09 -9.16 -18.44
CA VAL A 49 -3.11 -8.41 -17.63
C VAL A 49 -2.91 -9.07 -16.27
N LEU A 50 -4.02 -9.39 -15.58
CA LEU A 50 -3.99 -10.04 -14.28
C LEU A 50 -3.20 -11.36 -14.32
N LYS A 51 -3.40 -12.19 -15.34
CA LYS A 51 -2.68 -13.47 -15.52
C LYS A 51 -1.20 -13.27 -15.84
N LYS A 52 -0.81 -12.24 -16.59
CA LYS A 52 0.60 -11.92 -16.81
C LYS A 52 1.31 -11.52 -15.52
N ILE A 53 0.68 -10.67 -14.71
CA ILE A 53 1.18 -10.29 -13.38
C ILE A 53 1.28 -11.52 -12.47
N GLU A 54 0.22 -12.33 -12.42
CA GLU A 54 0.19 -13.59 -11.65
C GLU A 54 1.35 -14.51 -12.03
N ASN A 55 1.66 -14.66 -13.31
CA ASN A 55 2.75 -15.50 -13.79
C ASN A 55 4.12 -14.95 -13.40
N ILE A 56 4.35 -13.64 -13.50
CA ILE A 56 5.61 -13.03 -13.06
C ILE A 56 5.81 -13.26 -11.56
N VAL A 57 4.77 -13.08 -10.76
CA VAL A 57 4.82 -13.34 -9.31
C VAL A 57 5.13 -14.81 -9.03
N ARG A 58 4.45 -15.74 -9.71
CA ARG A 58 4.68 -17.19 -9.57
C ARG A 58 6.13 -17.58 -9.89
N GLU A 59 6.66 -17.07 -10.99
CA GLU A 59 8.03 -17.35 -11.40
C GLU A 59 9.04 -16.86 -10.36
N GLU A 60 8.88 -15.65 -9.83
CA GLU A 60 9.80 -15.12 -8.81
C GLU A 60 9.66 -15.82 -7.46
N MET A 61 8.45 -16.30 -7.10
CA MET A 61 8.28 -17.14 -5.90
C MET A 61 8.99 -18.49 -6.06
N ASN A 62 8.82 -19.14 -7.21
CA ASN A 62 9.50 -20.41 -7.52
C ASN A 62 11.03 -20.22 -7.53
N ASN A 63 11.53 -19.13 -8.14
CA ASN A 63 12.96 -18.81 -8.17
C ASN A 63 13.53 -18.53 -6.75
N ALA A 64 12.71 -18.03 -5.84
CA ALA A 64 13.09 -17.83 -4.43
C ALA A 64 13.03 -19.13 -3.59
N GLY A 65 12.63 -20.25 -4.18
CA GLY A 65 12.53 -21.55 -3.50
C GLY A 65 11.22 -21.78 -2.74
N ALA A 66 10.21 -20.95 -2.95
CA ALA A 66 8.89 -21.18 -2.41
C ALA A 66 8.13 -22.24 -3.26
N VAL A 67 7.24 -23.00 -2.61
CA VAL A 67 6.47 -24.09 -3.24
C VAL A 67 4.98 -23.72 -3.23
N GLU A 68 4.33 -23.87 -4.40
CA GLU A 68 2.92 -23.52 -4.55
C GLU A 68 1.99 -24.55 -3.92
N VAL A 69 1.01 -24.06 -3.17
CA VAL A 69 -0.09 -24.82 -2.57
C VAL A 69 -1.43 -24.18 -2.92
N SER A 70 -2.53 -24.85 -2.65
CA SER A 70 -3.88 -24.28 -2.78
C SER A 70 -4.69 -24.64 -1.55
N MET A 71 -5.17 -23.63 -0.84
CA MET A 71 -5.92 -23.80 0.40
C MET A 71 -7.35 -23.29 0.24
N PRO A 72 -8.34 -23.78 1.03
CA PRO A 72 -9.72 -23.31 0.98
C PRO A 72 -9.85 -21.82 1.30
N VAL A 73 -10.79 -21.13 0.64
CA VAL A 73 -11.13 -19.74 0.98
C VAL A 73 -12.08 -19.68 2.18
N VAL A 74 -12.95 -20.67 2.34
CA VAL A 74 -13.83 -20.81 3.51
C VAL A 74 -13.07 -21.54 4.60
N GLN A 75 -12.96 -20.92 5.76
CA GLN A 75 -12.11 -21.38 6.86
C GLN A 75 -12.95 -21.64 8.10
N PRO A 76 -12.67 -22.71 8.86
CA PRO A 76 -13.35 -22.98 10.14
C PRO A 76 -13.07 -21.89 11.17
N ALA A 77 -14.10 -21.51 11.93
CA ALA A 77 -13.96 -20.54 13.02
C ALA A 77 -12.98 -20.97 14.11
N GLU A 78 -12.89 -22.28 14.36
CA GLU A 78 -12.02 -22.85 15.39
C GLU A 78 -10.55 -22.46 15.22
N LEU A 79 -10.05 -22.36 13.98
CA LEU A 79 -8.66 -21.93 13.71
C LEU A 79 -8.44 -20.48 14.11
N TRP A 80 -9.41 -19.63 13.85
CA TRP A 80 -9.38 -18.21 14.20
C TRP A 80 -9.54 -17.98 15.71
N GLN A 81 -10.32 -18.81 16.37
CA GLN A 81 -10.44 -18.82 17.84
C GLN A 81 -9.13 -19.30 18.48
N GLU A 82 -8.49 -20.32 17.92
CA GLU A 82 -7.21 -20.84 18.39
C GLU A 82 -6.08 -19.82 18.30
N SER A 83 -6.03 -19.02 17.24
CA SER A 83 -5.05 -17.93 17.08
C SER A 83 -5.36 -16.70 17.93
N GLY A 84 -6.57 -16.58 18.47
CA GLY A 84 -7.08 -15.42 19.18
C GLY A 84 -7.63 -14.31 18.26
N ARG A 85 -7.50 -14.45 16.94
CA ARG A 85 -7.90 -13.40 15.98
C ARG A 85 -9.39 -13.36 15.65
N TRP A 86 -10.17 -14.32 16.14
CA TRP A 86 -11.62 -14.31 15.93
C TRP A 86 -12.28 -13.02 16.42
N ASP A 87 -11.87 -12.53 17.58
CA ASP A 87 -12.40 -11.30 18.18
C ASP A 87 -11.55 -10.07 17.76
N ASP A 88 -10.24 -10.22 17.68
CA ASP A 88 -9.29 -9.12 17.44
C ASP A 88 -9.31 -8.58 16.00
N TYR A 89 -9.69 -9.40 14.99
CA TYR A 89 -9.68 -8.96 13.59
C TYR A 89 -10.75 -7.90 13.28
N GLY A 90 -11.80 -7.85 14.07
CA GLY A 90 -12.86 -6.86 13.95
C GLY A 90 -13.89 -7.16 12.85
N PRO A 91 -14.63 -6.11 12.40
CA PRO A 91 -15.79 -6.27 11.54
C PRO A 91 -15.46 -6.64 10.08
N GLU A 92 -14.23 -6.44 9.64
CA GLU A 92 -13.79 -6.83 8.29
C GLU A 92 -13.70 -8.34 8.09
N LEU A 93 -13.70 -9.12 9.18
CA LEU A 93 -13.80 -10.57 9.12
C LEU A 93 -15.23 -11.01 8.77
N CYS A 94 -15.42 -11.42 7.54
CA CYS A 94 -16.73 -11.87 7.07
C CYS A 94 -17.07 -13.25 7.65
N ARG A 95 -17.92 -13.27 8.67
CA ARG A 95 -18.38 -14.50 9.36
C ARG A 95 -19.62 -15.04 8.70
N LEU A 96 -19.69 -16.36 8.57
CA LEU A 96 -20.83 -17.09 8.00
C LEU A 96 -21.09 -18.38 8.75
N THR A 97 -22.24 -18.97 8.53
CA THR A 97 -22.60 -20.29 9.05
C THR A 97 -23.00 -21.23 7.92
N ASP A 98 -22.65 -22.50 8.04
CA ASP A 98 -23.13 -23.52 7.12
C ASP A 98 -24.58 -23.97 7.45
N ARG A 99 -25.14 -24.88 6.65
CA ARG A 99 -26.47 -25.42 6.87
C ARG A 99 -26.67 -26.15 8.19
N HIS A 100 -25.58 -26.50 8.88
CA HIS A 100 -25.58 -27.17 10.19
C HIS A 100 -25.29 -26.20 11.34
N ASN A 101 -25.35 -24.87 11.08
CA ASN A 101 -25.06 -23.80 12.02
C ASN A 101 -23.62 -23.84 12.58
N ARG A 102 -22.66 -24.37 11.81
CA ARG A 102 -21.24 -24.30 12.17
C ARG A 102 -20.67 -22.99 11.67
N PRO A 103 -19.90 -22.25 12.50
CA PRO A 103 -19.33 -20.97 12.13
C PRO A 103 -18.09 -21.14 11.24
N PHE A 104 -17.99 -20.31 10.23
CA PHE A 104 -16.86 -20.17 9.31
C PHE A 104 -16.56 -18.71 9.04
N VAL A 105 -15.48 -18.46 8.30
CA VAL A 105 -15.15 -17.15 7.72
C VAL A 105 -14.82 -17.28 6.24
N LEU A 106 -15.03 -16.20 5.48
CA LEU A 106 -14.34 -16.02 4.21
C LEU A 106 -12.94 -15.52 4.51
N GLY A 107 -11.91 -16.24 4.04
CA GLY A 107 -10.52 -15.96 4.39
C GLY A 107 -10.03 -14.61 3.92
N PRO A 108 -9.74 -13.66 4.83
CA PRO A 108 -9.06 -12.42 4.50
C PRO A 108 -7.54 -12.61 4.35
N THR A 109 -7.03 -13.69 4.93
CA THR A 109 -5.65 -14.17 4.96
C THR A 109 -5.60 -15.62 5.40
N HIS A 110 -4.46 -16.30 5.41
CA HIS A 110 -4.37 -17.75 5.66
C HIS A 110 -3.33 -18.18 6.70
N GLU A 111 -2.89 -17.31 7.60
CA GLU A 111 -1.94 -17.67 8.67
C GLU A 111 -2.43 -18.87 9.47
N GLU A 112 -3.69 -18.86 9.85
CA GLU A 112 -4.31 -19.93 10.64
C GLU A 112 -4.33 -21.27 9.89
N VAL A 113 -4.76 -21.23 8.63
CA VAL A 113 -4.90 -22.44 7.80
C VAL A 113 -3.55 -23.07 7.50
N ILE A 114 -2.56 -22.27 7.13
CA ILE A 114 -1.22 -22.78 6.80
C ILE A 114 -0.49 -23.29 8.05
N THR A 115 -0.67 -22.64 9.19
CA THR A 115 -0.12 -23.11 10.47
C THR A 115 -0.74 -24.44 10.88
N ALA A 116 -2.06 -24.61 10.73
CA ALA A 116 -2.75 -25.87 10.97
C ALA A 116 -2.23 -26.98 10.04
N LEU A 117 -2.04 -26.68 8.75
CA LEU A 117 -1.48 -27.63 7.80
C LEU A 117 -0.06 -28.08 8.21
N VAL A 118 0.83 -27.10 8.43
CA VAL A 118 2.25 -27.38 8.69
C VAL A 118 2.46 -28.11 10.02
N ARG A 119 1.71 -27.80 11.08
CA ARG A 119 1.84 -28.51 12.37
C ARG A 119 1.52 -30.00 12.30
N TYR A 120 0.74 -30.43 11.29
CA TYR A 120 0.43 -31.86 11.08
C TYR A 120 1.41 -32.55 10.14
N GLU A 121 1.97 -31.81 9.18
CA GLU A 121 2.83 -32.38 8.13
C GLU A 121 4.33 -32.32 8.48
N VAL A 122 4.74 -31.40 9.35
CA VAL A 122 6.16 -31.13 9.65
C VAL A 122 6.46 -31.49 11.11
N ASN A 123 7.35 -32.47 11.31
CA ASN A 123 7.66 -33.02 12.62
C ASN A 123 9.13 -32.88 13.04
N SER A 124 10.01 -32.55 12.08
CA SER A 124 11.45 -32.52 12.31
C SER A 124 12.08 -31.26 11.72
N TYR A 125 13.10 -30.73 12.42
CA TYR A 125 13.92 -29.63 11.93
C TYR A 125 14.52 -29.88 10.53
N LYS A 126 14.71 -31.16 10.14
CA LYS A 126 15.23 -31.53 8.81
C LYS A 126 14.30 -31.15 7.65
N GLN A 127 13.04 -30.87 7.94
CA GLN A 127 12.03 -30.42 6.96
C GLN A 127 11.99 -28.90 6.83
N LEU A 128 12.77 -28.18 7.63
CA LEU A 128 12.87 -26.72 7.65
C LEU A 128 14.19 -26.24 7.04
N PRO A 129 14.28 -25.02 6.48
CA PRO A 129 13.18 -24.08 6.33
C PRO A 129 12.19 -24.51 5.25
N LEU A 130 10.93 -24.14 5.41
CA LEU A 130 9.86 -24.39 4.45
C LEU A 130 9.19 -23.07 4.10
N ASN A 131 8.99 -22.82 2.80
CA ASN A 131 8.27 -21.65 2.31
C ASN A 131 7.17 -22.09 1.34
N LEU A 132 5.91 -21.87 1.72
CA LEU A 132 4.74 -22.26 0.94
C LEU A 132 3.95 -21.04 0.51
N TYR A 133 3.47 -20.98 -0.74
CA TYR A 133 2.67 -19.88 -1.22
C TYR A 133 1.47 -20.33 -2.02
N GLN A 134 0.47 -19.45 -2.10
CA GLN A 134 -0.67 -19.57 -3.00
C GLN A 134 -0.95 -18.26 -3.70
N ILE A 135 -1.69 -18.32 -4.81
CA ILE A 135 -2.31 -17.15 -5.44
C ILE A 135 -3.80 -17.41 -5.45
N GLN A 136 -4.52 -16.68 -4.61
CA GLN A 136 -5.92 -17.01 -4.33
C GLN A 136 -6.73 -15.75 -4.02
N THR A 137 -8.03 -15.84 -4.28
CA THR A 137 -9.02 -14.84 -3.88
C THR A 137 -9.12 -14.73 -2.37
N LYS A 138 -9.10 -13.49 -1.87
CA LYS A 138 -9.38 -13.13 -0.49
C LYS A 138 -10.65 -12.31 -0.41
N PHE A 139 -11.26 -12.31 0.74
CA PHE A 139 -12.42 -11.47 1.03
C PHE A 139 -12.21 -10.72 2.34
N ARG A 140 -12.33 -9.40 2.29
CA ARG A 140 -12.37 -8.51 3.45
C ARG A 140 -13.63 -7.66 3.38
N ASP A 141 -14.42 -7.65 4.44
CA ASP A 141 -15.66 -6.88 4.48
C ASP A 141 -15.35 -5.38 4.74
N GLU A 142 -14.61 -4.81 3.81
CA GLU A 142 -14.11 -3.43 3.82
C GLU A 142 -15.27 -2.45 3.98
N VAL A 143 -15.17 -1.56 4.96
CA VAL A 143 -16.21 -0.58 5.31
C VAL A 143 -16.40 0.46 4.20
N ARG A 144 -15.31 0.87 3.55
CA ARG A 144 -15.31 1.90 2.50
C ARG A 144 -14.54 1.45 1.25
N PRO A 145 -15.07 0.51 0.47
CA PRO A 145 -14.45 0.12 -0.79
C PRO A 145 -14.39 1.33 -1.72
N ARG A 146 -13.22 1.59 -2.32
CA ARG A 146 -13.00 2.74 -3.20
C ARG A 146 -11.88 2.47 -4.20
N PHE A 147 -11.73 3.32 -5.20
CA PHE A 147 -10.67 3.25 -6.19
C PHE A 147 -10.63 1.94 -7.00
N GLY A 148 -11.81 1.39 -7.32
CA GLY A 148 -11.93 0.17 -8.10
C GLY A 148 -11.29 -1.04 -7.42
N VAL A 149 -10.36 -1.69 -8.10
CA VAL A 149 -9.68 -2.89 -7.59
C VAL A 149 -8.53 -2.58 -6.63
N MET A 150 -8.20 -1.32 -6.38
CA MET A 150 -7.16 -0.97 -5.40
C MET A 150 -7.61 -1.25 -3.97
N ARG A 151 -8.87 -0.96 -3.64
CA ARG A 151 -9.45 -1.21 -2.32
C ARG A 151 -10.83 -1.85 -2.45
N GLY A 152 -10.83 -3.07 -2.96
CA GLY A 152 -12.02 -3.90 -3.10
C GLY A 152 -12.25 -4.80 -1.89
N ARG A 153 -13.44 -5.43 -1.85
CA ARG A 153 -13.80 -6.43 -0.83
C ARG A 153 -13.33 -7.84 -1.23
N GLU A 154 -13.40 -8.16 -2.51
CA GLU A 154 -12.87 -9.40 -3.08
C GLU A 154 -11.69 -9.08 -4.01
N PHE A 155 -10.55 -9.73 -3.80
CA PHE A 155 -9.33 -9.44 -4.54
C PHE A 155 -8.41 -10.67 -4.62
N LEU A 156 -7.53 -10.69 -5.61
CA LEU A 156 -6.53 -11.74 -5.79
C LEU A 156 -5.24 -11.35 -5.06
N MET A 157 -4.77 -12.22 -4.19
CA MET A 157 -3.52 -12.07 -3.43
C MET A 157 -2.61 -13.26 -3.65
N LYS A 158 -1.30 -13.00 -3.80
CA LYS A 158 -0.28 -14.00 -3.51
C LYS A 158 0.08 -13.87 -2.03
N ASP A 159 -0.10 -14.93 -1.30
CA ASP A 159 0.31 -15.04 0.09
C ASP A 159 1.25 -16.22 0.29
N ALA A 160 2.41 -15.95 0.87
CA ALA A 160 3.42 -16.95 1.21
C ALA A 160 3.67 -16.96 2.70
N TYR A 161 4.05 -18.12 3.21
CA TYR A 161 4.29 -18.37 4.62
C TYR A 161 5.53 -19.23 4.77
N SER A 162 6.47 -18.80 5.60
CA SER A 162 7.68 -19.55 5.87
C SER A 162 7.76 -20.02 7.31
N PHE A 163 8.40 -21.17 7.50
CA PHE A 163 8.54 -21.84 8.79
C PHE A 163 10.00 -22.20 9.02
N HIS A 164 10.50 -21.93 10.23
CA HIS A 164 11.91 -21.99 10.56
C HIS A 164 12.15 -22.57 11.94
N ILE A 165 13.35 -23.14 12.12
CA ILE A 165 13.77 -23.65 13.43
C ILE A 165 14.19 -22.52 14.37
N ASP A 166 14.65 -21.39 13.83
CA ASP A 166 15.14 -20.24 14.58
C ASP A 166 14.98 -18.92 13.80
N LYS A 167 15.24 -17.83 14.48
CA LYS A 167 15.14 -16.47 13.94
C LYS A 167 16.16 -16.18 12.84
N GLU A 168 17.36 -16.76 12.89
CA GLU A 168 18.40 -16.56 11.87
C GLU A 168 17.91 -17.09 10.51
N SER A 169 17.37 -18.30 10.50
CA SER A 169 16.75 -18.89 9.31
C SER A 169 15.56 -18.08 8.78
N LEU A 170 14.74 -17.50 9.69
CA LEU A 170 13.64 -16.62 9.29
C LEU A 170 14.16 -15.36 8.58
N VAL A 171 15.17 -14.69 9.14
CA VAL A 171 15.75 -13.48 8.54
C VAL A 171 16.34 -13.77 7.16
N ASP A 172 17.05 -14.89 6.99
CA ASP A 172 17.59 -15.30 5.68
C ASP A 172 16.49 -15.47 4.60
N THR A 173 15.39 -16.10 4.95
CA THR A 173 14.25 -16.24 4.02
C THR A 173 13.54 -14.90 3.80
N TYR A 174 13.43 -14.07 4.82
CA TYR A 174 12.87 -12.72 4.70
C TYR A 174 13.63 -11.88 3.67
N GLU A 175 14.95 -11.87 3.72
CA GLU A 175 15.80 -11.16 2.76
C GLU A 175 15.67 -11.74 1.32
N LYS A 176 15.58 -13.06 1.19
CA LYS A 176 15.31 -13.71 -0.12
C LYS A 176 13.95 -13.28 -0.69
N MET A 177 12.92 -13.21 0.15
CA MET A 177 11.59 -12.78 -0.28
C MET A 177 11.56 -11.29 -0.62
N HIS A 178 12.27 -10.45 0.15
CA HIS A 178 12.46 -9.04 -0.18
C HIS A 178 13.09 -8.87 -1.57
N ALA A 179 14.17 -9.58 -1.86
CA ALA A 179 14.82 -9.55 -3.16
C ALA A 179 13.91 -10.06 -4.30
N ALA A 180 13.12 -11.11 -4.05
CA ALA A 180 12.15 -11.65 -5.02
C ALA A 180 11.05 -10.64 -5.37
N TYR A 181 10.54 -9.90 -4.38
CA TYR A 181 9.56 -8.83 -4.60
C TYR A 181 10.14 -7.70 -5.45
N CYS A 182 11.36 -7.25 -5.11
CA CYS A 182 12.06 -6.24 -5.91
C CYS A 182 12.20 -6.68 -7.38
N LYS A 183 12.57 -7.95 -7.63
CA LYS A 183 12.67 -8.51 -8.99
C LYS A 183 11.31 -8.54 -9.69
N ALA A 184 10.26 -9.02 -9.01
CA ALA A 184 8.93 -9.11 -9.59
C ALA A 184 8.42 -7.74 -10.04
N PHE A 185 8.50 -6.73 -9.18
CA PHE A 185 8.02 -5.37 -9.49
C PHE A 185 8.88 -4.66 -10.54
N THR A 186 10.20 -4.90 -10.53
CA THR A 186 11.10 -4.40 -11.59
C THR A 186 10.76 -5.01 -12.95
N ARG A 187 10.49 -6.33 -13.01
CA ARG A 187 10.05 -7.01 -14.24
C ARG A 187 8.73 -6.46 -14.79
N MET A 188 7.85 -6.01 -13.91
CA MET A 188 6.60 -5.36 -14.28
C MET A 188 6.78 -3.90 -14.75
N GLY A 189 8.00 -3.35 -14.67
CA GLY A 189 8.29 -1.97 -15.05
C GLY A 189 7.76 -0.92 -14.07
N LEU A 190 7.59 -1.27 -12.80
CA LEU A 190 7.06 -0.37 -11.78
C LEU A 190 8.17 0.44 -11.12
N ASN A 191 7.87 1.71 -10.83
CA ASN A 191 8.68 2.55 -9.95
C ASN A 191 8.14 2.42 -8.52
N PHE A 192 8.90 1.75 -7.66
CA PHE A 192 8.48 1.41 -6.30
C PHE A 192 9.60 1.68 -5.28
N ARG A 193 9.21 1.70 -4.00
CA ARG A 193 10.13 1.77 -2.87
C ARG A 193 9.76 0.71 -1.84
N PRO A 194 10.69 -0.15 -1.40
CA PRO A 194 10.58 -0.87 -0.14
C PRO A 194 10.70 0.14 1.00
N VAL A 195 9.79 0.09 1.97
CA VAL A 195 9.77 1.00 3.11
C VAL A 195 9.56 0.22 4.41
N GLN A 196 10.20 0.65 5.48
CA GLN A 196 9.90 0.13 6.81
C GLN A 196 8.48 0.48 7.20
N ALA A 197 7.76 -0.48 7.76
CA ALA A 197 6.35 -0.35 8.07
C ALA A 197 6.01 -0.90 9.46
N ASP A 198 4.85 -0.52 9.97
CA ASP A 198 4.27 -1.13 11.16
C ASP A 198 3.73 -2.53 10.85
N THR A 199 3.75 -3.41 11.84
CA THR A 199 3.25 -4.78 11.69
C THR A 199 1.74 -4.90 11.84
N GLY A 200 1.07 -3.89 12.38
CA GLY A 200 -0.38 -3.83 12.55
C GLY A 200 -0.97 -5.05 13.26
N SER A 201 -2.19 -5.41 12.92
CA SER A 201 -2.93 -6.56 13.49
C SER A 201 -2.29 -7.92 13.15
N ILE A 202 -1.49 -8.01 12.09
CA ILE A 202 -0.75 -9.23 11.75
C ILE A 202 0.29 -9.53 12.82
N GLY A 203 0.97 -8.48 13.31
CA GLY A 203 1.97 -8.57 14.39
C GLY A 203 3.32 -9.05 13.89
N GLY A 204 4.24 -9.28 14.83
CA GLY A 204 5.62 -9.68 14.55
C GLY A 204 6.63 -8.64 15.00
N THR A 205 7.91 -8.82 14.62
CA THR A 205 9.03 -7.99 15.06
C THR A 205 9.57 -7.01 14.04
N GLY A 206 9.09 -7.06 12.81
CA GLY A 206 9.49 -6.15 11.74
C GLY A 206 8.76 -6.44 10.44
N SER A 207 8.59 -5.41 9.63
CA SER A 207 7.97 -5.54 8.32
C SER A 207 8.48 -4.50 7.32
N HIS A 208 8.31 -4.81 6.02
CA HIS A 208 8.53 -3.88 4.91
C HIS A 208 7.32 -3.91 3.98
N GLU A 209 6.86 -2.74 3.62
CA GLU A 209 5.91 -2.54 2.52
C GLU A 209 6.64 -2.24 1.23
N PHE A 210 6.01 -2.58 0.12
CA PHE A 210 6.46 -2.19 -1.22
C PHE A 210 5.45 -1.21 -1.79
N GLN A 211 5.88 0.04 -1.91
CA GLN A 211 5.03 1.16 -2.28
C GLN A 211 5.30 1.58 -3.73
N VAL A 212 4.30 1.46 -4.60
CA VAL A 212 4.34 2.01 -5.95
C VAL A 212 4.04 3.50 -5.88
N LEU A 213 4.96 4.33 -6.36
CA LEU A 213 4.83 5.78 -6.27
C LEU A 213 3.74 6.31 -7.19
N ALA A 214 2.70 6.91 -6.63
CA ALA A 214 1.59 7.51 -7.37
C ALA A 214 0.89 8.57 -6.52
N GLU A 215 0.47 9.68 -7.14
CA GLU A 215 -0.24 10.77 -6.45
C GLU A 215 -1.60 10.33 -5.86
N SER A 216 -2.21 9.31 -6.46
CA SER A 216 -3.46 8.69 -5.96
C SER A 216 -3.25 7.69 -4.82
N GLY A 217 -1.99 7.47 -4.39
CA GLY A 217 -1.68 6.58 -3.28
C GLY A 217 -2.31 7.03 -1.97
N GLU A 218 -2.75 6.07 -1.15
CA GLU A 218 -3.33 6.35 0.15
C GLU A 218 -2.25 6.59 1.22
N ASP A 219 -1.12 5.90 1.12
CA ASP A 219 -0.04 5.99 2.08
C ASP A 219 0.90 7.16 1.78
N LEU A 220 1.40 7.77 2.83
CA LEU A 220 2.46 8.76 2.76
C LEU A 220 3.77 8.11 3.21
N ILE A 221 4.79 8.17 2.37
CA ILE A 221 6.10 7.61 2.65
C ILE A 221 7.16 8.69 2.71
N ALA A 222 8.07 8.54 3.67
CA ALA A 222 9.22 9.41 3.84
C ALA A 222 10.48 8.70 3.35
N PHE A 223 11.28 9.33 2.53
CA PHE A 223 12.56 8.80 2.08
C PHE A 223 13.63 9.87 1.99
N SER A 224 14.88 9.47 2.16
CA SER A 224 16.02 10.39 2.06
C SER A 224 16.26 10.80 0.60
N ASP A 225 16.62 12.06 0.40
CA ASP A 225 17.07 12.58 -0.89
C ASP A 225 18.52 12.14 -1.25
N SER A 226 19.24 11.54 -0.30
CA SER A 226 20.68 11.28 -0.40
C SER A 226 21.10 9.86 0.02
N SER A 227 20.14 8.99 0.40
CA SER A 227 20.41 7.61 0.81
C SER A 227 19.22 6.69 0.48
N ASP A 228 19.38 5.40 0.75
CA ASP A 228 18.32 4.38 0.55
C ASP A 228 17.29 4.33 1.69
N TYR A 229 17.41 5.21 2.70
CA TYR A 229 16.43 5.25 3.79
C TYR A 229 15.03 5.53 3.26
N ALA A 230 14.07 4.68 3.60
CA ALA A 230 12.65 4.87 3.34
C ALA A 230 11.80 4.20 4.42
N ALA A 231 10.74 4.88 4.84
CA ALA A 231 9.78 4.38 5.82
C ALA A 231 8.37 4.91 5.54
N ASN A 232 7.35 4.13 5.91
CA ASN A 232 6.00 4.66 6.01
C ASN A 232 6.00 5.80 7.05
N ILE A 233 5.21 6.85 6.85
CA ILE A 233 5.15 8.01 7.75
C ILE A 233 4.86 7.59 9.20
N GLU A 234 4.12 6.52 9.39
CA GLU A 234 3.79 5.95 10.70
C GLU A 234 5.02 5.47 11.48
N MET A 235 6.08 5.06 10.75
CA MET A 235 7.31 4.51 11.31
C MET A 235 8.52 5.45 11.19
N ALA A 236 8.44 6.47 10.32
CA ALA A 236 9.55 7.38 10.07
C ALA A 236 9.93 8.15 11.35
N GLU A 237 11.16 7.96 11.82
CA GLU A 237 11.65 8.62 13.03
C GLU A 237 11.84 10.12 12.82
N ALA A 238 11.31 10.93 13.73
CA ALA A 238 11.56 12.35 13.80
C ALA A 238 12.72 12.63 14.76
N LEU A 239 13.85 13.08 14.21
CA LEU A 239 15.03 13.39 15.02
C LEU A 239 14.80 14.64 15.87
N ALA A 240 15.50 14.70 17.02
CA ALA A 240 15.55 15.93 17.81
C ALA A 240 16.21 17.05 16.99
N PRO A 241 15.76 18.31 17.15
CA PRO A 241 16.47 19.46 16.57
C PRO A 241 17.94 19.49 16.98
N ALA A 242 18.80 19.93 16.08
CA ALA A 242 20.23 20.04 16.37
C ALA A 242 20.53 21.23 17.29
N GLY A 243 21.53 21.08 18.15
CA GLY A 243 21.99 22.13 19.08
C GLY A 243 21.28 22.09 20.43
N GLU A 244 21.61 23.07 21.27
CA GLU A 244 21.00 23.23 22.58
C GLU A 244 19.73 24.09 22.50
N ARG A 245 18.78 23.83 23.41
CA ARG A 245 17.59 24.67 23.54
C ARG A 245 18.00 26.11 23.94
N ALA A 246 17.32 27.10 23.35
CA ALA A 246 17.54 28.49 23.69
C ALA A 246 17.27 28.76 25.18
N ALA A 247 18.00 29.69 25.77
CA ALA A 247 17.80 30.09 27.15
C ALA A 247 16.45 30.81 27.33
N ALA A 248 15.80 30.62 28.46
CA ALA A 248 14.62 31.33 28.87
C ALA A 248 14.90 32.83 29.05
N THR A 249 14.18 33.68 28.34
CA THR A 249 14.35 35.15 28.41
C THR A 249 13.06 35.86 28.86
N ALA A 250 11.89 35.30 28.56
CA ALA A 250 10.60 35.90 28.89
C ALA A 250 10.04 35.41 30.23
N ALA A 251 9.32 36.27 30.90
CA ALA A 251 8.54 35.89 32.09
C ALA A 251 7.26 35.16 31.68
N LEU A 252 6.87 34.17 32.49
CA LEU A 252 5.60 33.48 32.33
C LEU A 252 4.43 34.47 32.55
N THR A 253 3.59 34.64 31.55
CA THR A 253 2.48 35.59 31.60
C THR A 253 1.18 34.94 31.14
N LYS A 254 0.10 35.12 31.90
CA LYS A 254 -1.24 34.65 31.54
C LYS A 254 -1.97 35.71 30.71
N VAL A 255 -2.51 35.31 29.57
CA VAL A 255 -3.20 36.20 28.62
C VAL A 255 -4.60 35.66 28.36
N ALA A 256 -5.61 36.55 28.41
CA ALA A 256 -6.97 36.19 28.01
C ALA A 256 -7.06 36.04 26.49
N THR A 257 -7.60 34.91 26.06
CA THR A 257 -7.79 34.54 24.65
C THR A 257 -9.22 34.00 24.45
N PRO A 258 -10.24 34.86 24.66
CA PRO A 258 -11.61 34.45 24.52
C PRO A 258 -11.93 34.05 23.09
N THR A 259 -12.69 32.96 22.90
CA THR A 259 -13.14 32.46 21.59
C THR A 259 -12.01 31.92 20.65
N VAL A 260 -10.85 31.66 21.21
CA VAL A 260 -9.69 31.12 20.45
C VAL A 260 -9.42 29.68 20.90
N HIS A 261 -9.46 28.73 19.96
CA HIS A 261 -9.42 27.29 20.29
C HIS A 261 -8.40 26.51 19.47
N THR A 262 -8.09 26.95 18.27
CA THR A 262 -7.14 26.28 17.36
C THR A 262 -5.76 26.92 17.42
N ILE A 263 -4.73 26.18 17.03
CA ILE A 263 -3.35 26.71 16.95
C ILE A 263 -3.27 27.94 16.06
N ASP A 264 -3.93 27.92 14.91
CA ASP A 264 -3.91 29.06 13.96
C ASP A 264 -4.59 30.29 14.53
N GLU A 265 -5.70 30.12 15.27
CA GLU A 265 -6.39 31.20 15.96
C GLU A 265 -5.53 31.78 17.07
N VAL A 266 -4.88 30.92 17.88
CA VAL A 266 -3.94 31.35 18.94
C VAL A 266 -2.74 32.10 18.34
N ALA A 267 -2.16 31.56 17.28
CA ALA A 267 -1.03 32.16 16.55
C ALA A 267 -1.39 33.57 16.04
N ALA A 268 -2.56 33.71 15.40
CA ALA A 268 -3.05 34.97 14.87
C ALA A 268 -3.38 35.98 16.00
N PHE A 269 -4.07 35.52 17.06
CA PHE A 269 -4.48 36.38 18.18
C PHE A 269 -3.29 36.95 18.95
N LEU A 270 -2.28 36.11 19.22
CA LEU A 270 -1.08 36.49 19.98
C LEU A 270 0.04 37.02 19.09
N ASN A 271 -0.16 37.04 17.77
CA ASN A 271 0.84 37.43 16.77
C ASN A 271 2.17 36.67 16.91
N VAL A 272 2.09 35.35 17.04
CA VAL A 272 3.23 34.44 17.11
C VAL A 272 3.15 33.40 16.00
N ALA A 273 4.29 32.77 15.65
CA ALA A 273 4.28 31.67 14.70
C ALA A 273 3.74 30.39 15.37
N PRO A 274 3.05 29.50 14.64
CA PRO A 274 2.65 28.19 15.15
C PRO A 274 3.81 27.38 15.72
N THR A 275 5.02 27.58 15.20
CA THR A 275 6.27 26.99 15.67
C THR A 275 6.70 27.41 17.06
N ALA A 276 6.12 28.49 17.61
CA ALA A 276 6.38 28.98 18.96
C ALA A 276 5.33 28.52 19.97
N ILE A 277 4.40 27.67 19.56
CA ILE A 277 3.30 27.18 20.40
C ILE A 277 3.54 25.72 20.76
N ALA A 278 3.32 25.35 22.02
CA ALA A 278 3.25 23.99 22.49
C ALA A 278 1.78 23.54 22.58
N LYS A 279 1.39 22.64 21.70
CA LYS A 279 0.05 22.02 21.63
C LYS A 279 -0.03 20.83 22.55
N THR A 280 -1.02 20.76 23.43
CA THR A 280 -1.24 19.64 24.36
C THR A 280 -2.47 18.84 23.98
N LEU A 281 -2.30 17.53 23.80
CA LEU A 281 -3.37 16.57 23.58
C LEU A 281 -3.48 15.65 24.79
N LEU A 282 -4.69 15.30 25.20
CA LEU A 282 -4.89 14.38 26.30
C LEU A 282 -5.37 13.02 25.79
N VAL A 283 -4.66 11.97 26.20
CA VAL A 283 -4.95 10.58 25.88
C VAL A 283 -5.10 9.74 27.14
N LEU A 284 -5.71 8.56 27.01
CA LEU A 284 -5.88 7.65 28.13
C LEU A 284 -4.64 6.78 28.33
N ALA A 285 -4.32 6.49 29.57
CA ALA A 285 -3.38 5.46 29.95
C ALA A 285 -3.99 4.06 29.77
N GLU A 286 -3.16 3.03 29.84
CA GLU A 286 -3.63 1.65 30.07
C GLU A 286 -4.49 1.58 31.34
N GLU A 287 -5.44 0.64 31.35
CA GLU A 287 -6.25 0.40 32.55
C GLU A 287 -5.39 -0.14 33.70
N ASP A 288 -5.60 0.42 34.89
CA ASP A 288 -4.99 -0.10 36.10
C ASP A 288 -5.70 -1.38 36.59
N GLU A 289 -5.19 -2.00 37.65
CA GLU A 289 -5.75 -3.22 38.26
C GLU A 289 -7.22 -3.08 38.70
N HIS A 290 -7.76 -1.86 38.75
CA HIS A 290 -9.13 -1.54 39.13
C HIS A 290 -9.99 -1.10 37.93
N GLY A 291 -9.46 -1.19 36.71
CA GLY A 291 -10.17 -0.76 35.48
C GLY A 291 -10.27 0.76 35.33
N LYS A 292 -9.44 1.53 36.03
CA LYS A 292 -9.37 2.98 35.93
C LYS A 292 -8.27 3.42 34.98
N GLN A 293 -8.58 4.33 34.09
CA GLN A 293 -7.63 4.93 33.16
C GLN A 293 -7.23 6.33 33.64
N ALA A 294 -5.96 6.58 33.80
CA ALA A 294 -5.40 7.91 34.02
C ALA A 294 -5.35 8.67 32.69
N VAL A 295 -5.17 9.99 32.77
CA VAL A 295 -5.00 10.86 31.61
C VAL A 295 -3.55 11.27 31.47
N ILE A 296 -2.99 11.16 30.28
CA ILE A 296 -1.62 11.52 29.90
C ILE A 296 -1.66 12.72 28.96
N ALA A 297 -0.78 13.69 29.18
CA ALA A 297 -0.61 14.83 28.29
C ALA A 297 0.51 14.54 27.28
N LEU A 298 0.17 14.58 25.99
CA LEU A 298 1.12 14.53 24.88
C LEU A 298 1.33 15.96 24.36
N VAL A 299 2.55 16.43 24.34
CA VAL A 299 2.88 17.82 23.97
C VAL A 299 3.70 17.85 22.68
N LEU A 300 3.18 18.54 21.67
CA LEU A 300 3.82 18.72 20.36
C LEU A 300 4.05 20.20 20.07
N ARG A 301 4.95 20.50 19.14
CA ARG A 301 5.05 21.85 18.55
C ARG A 301 3.79 22.11 17.72
N GLY A 302 3.29 23.35 17.74
CA GLY A 302 1.98 23.69 17.19
C GLY A 302 1.78 23.37 15.71
N ASP A 303 2.81 23.42 14.92
CA ASP A 303 2.80 23.08 13.49
C ASP A 303 2.96 21.58 13.17
N HIS A 304 3.15 20.73 14.19
CA HIS A 304 3.32 19.30 14.02
C HIS A 304 2.03 18.53 14.36
N GLU A 305 1.89 17.35 13.74
CA GLU A 305 0.79 16.42 13.97
C GLU A 305 1.24 15.21 14.77
N LEU A 306 0.37 14.73 15.66
CA LEU A 306 0.61 13.51 16.42
C LEU A 306 0.67 12.30 15.48
N ASN A 307 1.65 11.45 15.70
CA ASN A 307 1.69 10.11 15.15
C ASN A 307 1.08 9.15 16.16
N GLU A 308 -0.15 8.71 15.90
CA GLU A 308 -0.90 7.86 16.83
C GLU A 308 -0.23 6.50 17.05
N ILE A 309 0.37 5.92 16.01
CA ILE A 309 1.09 4.64 16.07
C ILE A 309 2.34 4.73 16.98
N LYS A 310 3.06 5.85 16.94
CA LYS A 310 4.18 6.07 17.86
C LYS A 310 3.71 6.26 19.29
N ALA A 311 2.62 7.00 19.48
CA ALA A 311 2.07 7.29 20.79
C ALA A 311 1.54 6.03 21.50
N GLU A 312 0.80 5.17 20.82
CA GLU A 312 0.26 3.93 21.41
C GLU A 312 1.32 2.88 21.75
N LYS A 313 2.53 3.00 21.20
CA LYS A 313 3.69 2.13 21.53
C LYS A 313 4.43 2.57 22.79
N LEU A 314 4.09 3.72 23.34
CA LEU A 314 4.71 4.17 24.60
C LEU A 314 4.17 3.38 25.79
N ALA A 315 5.05 2.95 26.65
CA ALA A 315 4.68 2.19 27.85
C ALA A 315 3.62 2.95 28.68
N GLY A 316 2.54 2.29 29.04
CA GLY A 316 1.46 2.80 29.85
C GLY A 316 0.48 3.74 29.12
N VAL A 317 0.58 3.89 27.83
CA VAL A 317 -0.42 4.54 26.96
C VAL A 317 -1.41 3.49 26.46
N ALA A 318 -2.69 3.81 26.41
CA ALA A 318 -3.71 2.89 25.91
C ALA A 318 -3.43 2.47 24.46
N ASN A 319 -3.57 1.18 24.19
CA ASN A 319 -3.46 0.61 22.85
C ASN A 319 -4.75 -0.20 22.55
N PRO A 320 -5.56 0.20 21.57
CA PRO A 320 -5.37 1.33 20.64
C PRO A 320 -5.42 2.70 21.34
N LEU A 321 -4.69 3.68 20.75
CA LEU A 321 -4.66 5.05 21.28
C LEU A 321 -6.09 5.62 21.42
N THR A 322 -6.41 6.09 22.60
CA THR A 322 -7.73 6.64 22.90
C THR A 322 -7.59 8.06 23.44
N PHE A 323 -8.20 9.02 22.76
CA PHE A 323 -8.24 10.41 23.23
C PHE A 323 -9.23 10.56 24.40
N ALA A 324 -8.87 11.41 25.36
CA ALA A 324 -9.74 11.76 26.45
C ALA A 324 -10.98 12.53 25.94
N ASN A 325 -12.15 12.20 26.44
CA ASN A 325 -13.38 12.95 26.16
C ASN A 325 -13.46 14.25 26.98
N ASP A 326 -14.43 15.10 26.65
CA ASP A 326 -14.58 16.43 27.28
C ASP A 326 -14.70 16.36 28.82
N GLU A 327 -15.38 15.36 29.37
CA GLU A 327 -15.53 15.18 30.83
C GLU A 327 -14.19 14.81 31.48
N GLN A 328 -13.41 13.91 30.82
CA GLN A 328 -12.09 13.52 31.27
C GLN A 328 -11.08 14.66 31.15
N ILE A 329 -11.15 15.45 30.06
CA ILE A 329 -10.34 16.65 29.87
C ILE A 329 -10.61 17.65 31.00
N LYS A 330 -11.87 17.94 31.28
CA LYS A 330 -12.27 18.87 32.30
C LYS A 330 -11.89 18.42 33.72
N ALA A 331 -11.97 17.12 33.98
CA ALA A 331 -11.53 16.54 35.25
C ALA A 331 -10.01 16.57 35.42
N ALA A 332 -9.23 16.36 34.36
CA ALA A 332 -7.77 16.28 34.41
C ALA A 332 -7.07 17.65 34.32
N ALA A 333 -7.57 18.55 33.48
CA ALA A 333 -6.95 19.85 33.19
C ALA A 333 -7.71 21.05 33.77
N GLY A 334 -8.97 20.87 34.16
CA GLY A 334 -9.80 21.96 34.70
C GLY A 334 -10.37 22.92 33.65
N CYS A 335 -10.20 22.64 32.36
CA CYS A 335 -10.59 23.52 31.25
C CYS A 335 -11.18 22.74 30.08
N ASP A 336 -11.67 23.46 29.08
CA ASP A 336 -12.10 22.89 27.81
C ASP A 336 -10.89 22.64 26.87
N ALA A 337 -11.06 21.83 25.86
CA ALA A 337 -10.00 21.31 25.00
C ALA A 337 -9.06 22.38 24.40
N GLY A 338 -9.55 23.56 24.03
CA GLY A 338 -8.74 24.63 23.40
C GLY A 338 -7.79 25.37 24.35
N SER A 339 -7.78 25.07 25.66
CA SER A 339 -7.01 25.81 26.68
C SER A 339 -6.07 24.90 27.50
N ILE A 340 -5.81 23.69 27.05
CA ILE A 340 -4.98 22.70 27.73
C ILE A 340 -3.49 23.05 27.55
N GLY A 341 -2.71 22.98 28.63
CA GLY A 341 -1.27 23.18 28.59
C GLY A 341 -0.51 22.31 29.59
N PRO A 342 0.82 22.20 29.45
CA PRO A 342 1.64 21.36 30.31
C PRO A 342 1.95 22.03 31.66
N VAL A 343 1.85 23.36 31.76
CA VAL A 343 2.14 24.10 33.00
C VAL A 343 1.06 23.82 34.02
N GLY A 344 1.43 23.24 35.15
CA GLY A 344 0.50 22.92 36.24
C GLY A 344 -0.38 21.69 35.99
N PHE A 345 -0.15 20.94 34.92
CA PHE A 345 -0.82 19.65 34.68
C PHE A 345 -0.31 18.61 35.69
N ALA A 346 -1.23 17.96 36.38
CA ALA A 346 -0.88 17.05 37.49
C ALA A 346 -0.59 15.59 37.05
N GLY A 347 -0.89 15.25 35.78
CA GLY A 347 -0.67 13.93 35.23
C GLY A 347 0.71 13.74 34.62
N ARG A 348 0.92 12.56 34.01
CA ARG A 348 2.11 12.27 33.22
C ARG A 348 2.16 13.15 31.97
N ILE A 349 3.33 13.72 31.68
CA ILE A 349 3.57 14.59 30.54
C ILE A 349 4.65 13.95 29.68
N ILE A 350 4.33 13.71 28.39
CA ILE A 350 5.28 13.22 27.38
C ILE A 350 5.39 14.28 26.29
N VAL A 351 6.58 14.72 25.98
CA VAL A 351 6.87 15.84 25.12
C VAL A 351 7.60 15.36 23.87
N ASP A 352 7.12 15.78 22.71
CA ASP A 352 7.83 15.53 21.45
C ASP A 352 9.22 16.18 21.46
N ARG A 353 10.18 15.52 20.84
CA ARG A 353 11.58 16.00 20.73
C ARG A 353 11.68 17.45 20.23
N SER A 354 10.85 17.84 19.26
CA SER A 354 10.83 19.22 18.73
C SER A 354 10.19 20.20 19.70
N ALA A 355 9.13 19.80 20.40
CA ALA A 355 8.49 20.61 21.43
C ALA A 355 9.39 20.82 22.66
N ALA A 356 10.18 19.81 23.03
CA ALA A 356 11.15 19.91 24.12
C ALA A 356 12.28 20.93 23.85
N HIS A 357 12.47 21.34 22.60
CA HIS A 357 13.42 22.38 22.18
C HIS A 357 12.86 23.80 22.22
N LEU A 358 11.56 23.96 22.49
CA LEU A 358 10.95 25.29 22.60
C LEU A 358 11.43 26.03 23.84
N ALA A 359 11.63 27.33 23.71
CA ALA A 359 11.86 28.29 24.79
C ALA A 359 10.90 29.45 24.64
N ASP A 360 10.50 30.07 25.74
CA ASP A 360 9.58 31.19 25.80
C ASP A 360 8.28 30.96 25.01
N PHE A 361 7.77 29.71 25.04
CA PHE A 361 6.68 29.27 24.19
C PHE A 361 5.29 29.66 24.72
N VAL A 362 4.31 29.59 23.84
CA VAL A 362 2.89 29.75 24.16
C VAL A 362 2.27 28.38 24.40
N CYS A 363 1.41 28.25 25.42
CA CYS A 363 0.60 27.06 25.65
C CYS A 363 -0.73 27.41 26.33
N GLY A 364 -1.67 26.47 26.41
CA GLY A 364 -2.89 26.65 27.21
C GLY A 364 -2.58 26.87 28.68
N ALA A 365 -3.47 27.59 29.36
CA ALA A 365 -3.31 27.93 30.76
C ALA A 365 -4.06 27.00 31.73
N ASN A 366 -4.64 25.90 31.25
CA ASN A 366 -5.56 25.02 31.97
C ASN A 366 -6.73 25.78 32.60
N GLU A 367 -7.14 26.86 31.95
CA GLU A 367 -8.29 27.67 32.26
C GLU A 367 -8.97 28.12 30.96
N THR A 368 -10.24 27.80 30.80
CA THR A 368 -10.99 28.08 29.58
C THR A 368 -10.89 29.56 29.18
N GLY A 369 -10.45 29.83 27.95
CA GLY A 369 -10.26 31.16 27.36
C GLY A 369 -8.97 31.86 27.80
N PHE A 370 -7.97 31.12 28.29
CA PHE A 370 -6.66 31.68 28.65
C PHE A 370 -5.51 30.85 28.10
N HIS A 371 -4.43 31.54 27.75
CA HIS A 371 -3.16 30.97 27.37
C HIS A 371 -2.01 31.56 28.17
N LEU A 372 -0.90 30.85 28.24
CA LEU A 372 0.38 31.30 28.84
C LEU A 372 1.33 31.67 27.73
N THR A 373 2.06 32.76 27.89
CA THR A 373 3.19 33.17 27.07
C THR A 373 4.47 33.15 27.88
N GLY A 374 5.61 32.94 27.24
CA GLY A 374 6.90 32.88 27.92
C GLY A 374 7.10 31.62 28.78
N ALA A 375 6.39 30.54 28.50
CA ALA A 375 6.56 29.27 29.22
C ALA A 375 7.89 28.60 28.83
N ASN A 376 8.50 27.94 29.80
CA ASN A 376 9.80 27.28 29.59
C ASN A 376 9.87 25.93 30.33
N TRP A 377 10.44 24.96 29.65
CA TRP A 377 10.81 23.68 30.27
C TRP A 377 11.84 23.89 31.37
N ASP A 378 11.86 22.99 32.36
CA ASP A 378 12.74 22.97 33.53
C ASP A 378 12.58 24.15 34.51
N ARG A 379 11.89 25.23 34.08
CA ARG A 379 11.50 26.35 34.95
C ARG A 379 10.03 26.23 35.41
N ASP A 380 9.12 26.06 34.46
CA ASP A 380 7.66 26.08 34.69
C ASP A 380 7.06 24.67 34.66
N ILE A 381 7.72 23.76 33.96
CA ILE A 381 7.40 22.33 33.88
C ILE A 381 8.69 21.56 34.21
N THR A 382 8.74 20.89 35.38
CA THR A 382 9.94 20.26 35.91
C THR A 382 9.95 18.74 35.80
N VAL A 383 8.79 18.11 35.54
CA VAL A 383 8.65 16.65 35.40
C VAL A 383 7.97 16.35 34.08
N TYR A 384 8.71 15.80 33.16
CA TYR A 384 8.23 15.38 31.85
C TYR A 384 9.19 14.35 31.22
N GLU A 385 8.69 13.60 30.28
CA GLU A 385 9.46 12.66 29.46
C GLU A 385 9.56 13.17 28.03
N VAL A 386 10.63 12.86 27.31
CA VAL A 386 10.81 13.23 25.91
C VAL A 386 10.76 11.98 25.03
N ALA A 387 9.91 12.00 24.00
CA ALA A 387 9.76 10.91 23.05
C ALA A 387 9.58 11.44 21.61
N ASP A 388 9.69 10.55 20.63
CA ASP A 388 9.27 10.83 19.25
C ASP A 388 7.77 10.60 19.13
N LEU A 389 7.00 11.68 18.98
CA LEU A 389 5.53 11.64 18.99
C LEU A 389 4.91 12.10 17.67
N ARG A 390 5.68 12.74 16.79
CA ARG A 390 5.14 13.42 15.62
C ARG A 390 5.33 12.66 14.32
N ASN A 391 4.50 12.97 13.35
CA ASN A 391 4.82 12.67 11.96
C ASN A 391 6.04 13.49 11.51
N VAL A 392 6.88 12.89 10.67
CA VAL A 392 7.92 13.64 9.98
C VAL A 392 7.29 14.59 8.97
N VAL A 393 8.01 15.66 8.65
CA VAL A 393 7.61 16.63 7.62
C VAL A 393 8.68 16.72 6.54
N GLU A 394 8.30 17.20 5.36
CA GLU A 394 9.24 17.39 4.26
C GLU A 394 10.37 18.36 4.67
N GLY A 395 11.61 17.97 4.40
CA GLY A 395 12.79 18.72 4.78
C GLY A 395 13.37 18.38 6.16
N ASP A 396 12.72 17.51 6.95
CA ASP A 396 13.32 16.98 8.18
C ASP A 396 14.65 16.28 7.87
N PRO A 397 15.63 16.28 8.80
CA PRO A 397 16.83 15.48 8.65
C PRO A 397 16.48 13.99 8.57
N SER A 398 17.12 13.28 7.63
CA SER A 398 16.95 11.84 7.53
C SER A 398 17.51 11.12 8.76
N PRO A 399 16.78 10.12 9.34
CA PRO A 399 17.23 9.36 10.50
C PRO A 399 18.54 8.59 10.28
N CYS A 400 18.88 8.28 9.03
CA CYS A 400 20.16 7.64 8.69
C CYS A 400 21.37 8.61 8.76
N GLY A 401 21.15 9.89 9.05
CA GLY A 401 22.18 10.93 9.10
C GLY A 401 22.63 11.47 7.75
N GLN A 402 21.98 11.06 6.64
CA GLN A 402 22.31 11.49 5.29
C GLN A 402 21.10 12.13 4.61
N GLY A 403 21.23 13.39 4.22
CA GLY A 403 20.21 14.12 3.47
C GLY A 403 18.99 14.53 4.28
N LYS A 404 17.96 14.93 3.56
CA LYS A 404 16.67 15.37 4.08
C LYS A 404 15.55 14.45 3.59
N LEU A 405 14.46 14.42 4.34
CA LEU A 405 13.28 13.65 3.98
C LEU A 405 12.47 14.36 2.91
N LEU A 406 12.09 13.58 1.89
CA LEU A 406 11.06 13.88 0.91
C LEU A 406 9.83 13.06 1.24
N LEU A 407 8.65 13.61 1.00
CA LEU A 407 7.39 12.91 1.19
C LEU A 407 6.73 12.63 -0.16
N LYS A 408 6.30 11.38 -0.38
CA LYS A 408 5.57 10.97 -1.59
C LYS A 408 4.41 10.06 -1.21
N ARG A 409 3.36 10.11 -2.03
CA ARG A 409 2.27 9.14 -1.91
C ARG A 409 2.63 7.84 -2.60
N GLY A 410 2.19 6.74 -1.99
CA GLY A 410 2.41 5.39 -2.48
C GLY A 410 1.15 4.53 -2.44
N ILE A 411 1.14 3.53 -3.30
CA ILE A 411 0.15 2.44 -3.30
C ILE A 411 0.87 1.20 -2.77
N GLU A 412 0.47 0.70 -1.62
CA GLU A 412 0.97 -0.54 -1.05
C GLU A 412 0.57 -1.73 -1.94
N VAL A 413 1.53 -2.36 -2.60
CA VAL A 413 1.30 -3.50 -3.48
C VAL A 413 1.80 -4.83 -2.93
N GLY A 414 2.66 -4.78 -1.92
CA GLY A 414 3.20 -5.94 -1.24
C GLY A 414 3.64 -5.60 0.17
N HIS A 415 3.59 -6.58 1.06
CA HIS A 415 4.00 -6.45 2.46
C HIS A 415 4.60 -7.76 2.93
N ILE A 416 5.73 -7.70 3.61
CA ILE A 416 6.45 -8.86 4.16
C ILE A 416 6.67 -8.67 5.67
N PHE A 417 6.53 -9.75 6.43
CA PHE A 417 6.53 -9.72 7.90
C PHE A 417 7.43 -10.80 8.48
N GLN A 418 8.13 -10.46 9.56
CA GLN A 418 8.73 -11.40 10.48
C GLN A 418 7.75 -11.64 11.63
N LEU A 419 6.93 -12.70 11.55
CA LEU A 419 5.87 -12.99 12.51
C LEU A 419 6.40 -13.50 13.85
N GLY A 420 7.61 -14.08 13.86
CA GLY A 420 8.12 -14.77 15.03
C GLY A 420 7.28 -16.02 15.36
N THR A 421 6.97 -16.22 16.63
CA THR A 421 6.21 -17.37 17.12
C THR A 421 4.73 -17.08 17.39
N LYS A 422 4.21 -15.91 17.02
CA LYS A 422 2.84 -15.47 17.35
C LYS A 422 1.78 -16.54 17.04
N TYR A 423 1.77 -17.05 15.82
CA TYR A 423 0.78 -18.05 15.39
C TYR A 423 1.18 -19.47 15.79
N SER A 424 2.44 -19.82 15.61
CA SER A 424 2.95 -21.14 15.94
C SER A 424 2.86 -21.48 17.44
N GLU A 425 3.05 -20.51 18.32
CA GLU A 425 2.86 -20.68 19.75
C GLU A 425 1.38 -20.85 20.11
N ALA A 426 0.51 -19.96 19.66
CA ALA A 426 -0.93 -20.02 19.90
C ALA A 426 -1.54 -21.35 19.39
N MET A 427 -1.09 -21.81 18.21
CA MET A 427 -1.59 -23.02 17.55
C MET A 427 -0.73 -24.26 17.83
N LYS A 428 0.26 -24.18 18.73
CA LYS A 428 1.15 -25.28 19.15
C LYS A 428 1.86 -25.97 17.98
N ALA A 429 2.33 -25.19 17.01
CA ALA A 429 3.10 -25.67 15.87
C ALA A 429 4.59 -25.76 16.23
N SER A 430 5.07 -26.98 16.47
CA SER A 430 6.46 -27.24 16.90
C SER A 430 7.07 -28.43 16.17
N VAL A 431 8.40 -28.48 16.13
CA VAL A 431 9.17 -29.58 15.55
C VAL A 431 10.20 -30.09 16.56
N LEU A 432 10.69 -31.31 16.36
CA LEU A 432 11.83 -31.79 17.10
C LEU A 432 13.14 -31.25 16.49
N ASN A 433 13.98 -30.66 17.33
CA ASN A 433 15.32 -30.24 16.94
C ASN A 433 16.32 -31.41 16.92
N GLU A 434 17.57 -31.15 16.61
CA GLU A 434 18.63 -32.18 16.53
C GLU A 434 18.83 -32.94 17.84
N ALA A 435 18.60 -32.31 18.98
CA ALA A 435 18.66 -32.93 20.30
C ALA A 435 17.37 -33.67 20.71
N GLY A 436 16.38 -33.78 19.81
CA GLY A 436 15.08 -34.40 20.10
C GLY A 436 14.16 -33.56 20.99
N LYS A 437 14.49 -32.29 21.21
CA LYS A 437 13.65 -31.35 21.99
C LYS A 437 12.64 -30.67 21.10
N SER A 438 11.41 -30.52 21.59
CA SER A 438 10.36 -29.73 20.90
C SER A 438 10.71 -28.24 20.89
N VAL A 439 10.65 -27.62 19.72
CA VAL A 439 10.90 -26.19 19.49
C VAL A 439 9.73 -25.61 18.69
N THR A 440 9.16 -24.52 19.16
CA THR A 440 8.13 -23.76 18.44
C THR A 440 8.74 -23.14 17.18
N MET A 441 8.08 -23.28 16.04
CA MET A 441 8.60 -22.76 14.78
C MET A 441 8.50 -21.24 14.70
N GLU A 442 9.53 -20.60 14.16
CA GLU A 442 9.49 -19.20 13.75
C GLU A 442 8.80 -19.09 12.39
N MET A 443 8.02 -18.03 12.20
CA MET A 443 7.21 -17.85 10.99
C MET A 443 7.47 -16.49 10.34
N GLY A 444 7.37 -16.46 9.00
CA GLY A 444 7.25 -15.25 8.20
C GLY A 444 6.01 -15.30 7.31
N CYS A 445 5.44 -14.16 6.95
CA CYS A 445 4.42 -14.07 5.91
C CYS A 445 4.70 -12.96 4.91
N TYR A 446 4.27 -13.18 3.65
CA TYR A 446 4.69 -12.36 2.51
C TYR A 446 3.53 -12.22 1.54
N GLY A 447 2.87 -11.06 1.52
CA GLY A 447 1.70 -10.77 0.70
C GLY A 447 1.99 -9.89 -0.52
N ILE A 448 1.33 -10.16 -1.65
CA ILE A 448 1.26 -9.29 -2.82
C ILE A 448 -0.20 -9.16 -3.26
N GLY A 449 -0.68 -7.94 -3.36
CA GLY A 449 -1.99 -7.63 -3.93
C GLY A 449 -1.97 -7.71 -5.46
N VAL A 450 -2.16 -8.91 -6.02
CA VAL A 450 -2.00 -9.17 -7.47
C VAL A 450 -2.99 -8.33 -8.30
N SER A 451 -4.25 -8.25 -7.89
CA SER A 451 -5.24 -7.41 -8.55
C SER A 451 -4.97 -5.91 -8.38
N ARG A 452 -4.42 -5.49 -7.23
CA ARG A 452 -4.01 -4.10 -6.98
C ARG A 452 -2.86 -3.65 -7.88
N LEU A 453 -1.94 -4.55 -8.22
CA LEU A 453 -0.82 -4.28 -9.13
C LEU A 453 -1.29 -3.82 -10.52
N VAL A 454 -2.42 -4.33 -11.02
CA VAL A 454 -2.99 -3.88 -12.30
C VAL A 454 -3.32 -2.38 -12.23
N ALA A 455 -4.02 -1.96 -11.18
CA ALA A 455 -4.36 -0.55 -10.97
C ALA A 455 -3.13 0.32 -10.74
N ALA A 456 -2.19 -0.13 -9.91
CA ALA A 456 -0.95 0.59 -9.62
C ALA A 456 -0.10 0.82 -10.89
N ALA A 457 -0.03 -0.17 -11.77
CA ALA A 457 0.66 -0.04 -13.05
C ALA A 457 0.00 1.02 -13.94
N ILE A 458 -1.32 1.10 -13.95
CA ILE A 458 -2.07 2.12 -14.71
C ILE A 458 -1.84 3.51 -14.11
N GLU A 459 -1.87 3.65 -12.79
CA GLU A 459 -1.64 4.95 -12.13
C GLU A 459 -0.30 5.57 -12.52
N GLN A 460 0.74 4.77 -12.75
CA GLN A 460 2.05 5.24 -13.21
C GLN A 460 2.16 5.38 -14.73
N ASN A 461 1.30 4.73 -15.51
CA ASN A 461 1.47 4.58 -16.95
C ASN A 461 0.17 4.86 -17.69
N ASN A 462 -0.13 6.12 -17.87
CA ASN A 462 -1.32 6.59 -18.60
C ASN A 462 -1.07 7.96 -19.23
N ASP A 463 -1.94 8.34 -20.17
CA ASP A 463 -2.08 9.68 -20.72
C ASP A 463 -3.56 10.00 -21.01
N GLN A 464 -3.81 11.13 -21.65
CA GLN A 464 -5.16 11.56 -22.03
C GLN A 464 -5.89 10.60 -22.97
N TYR A 465 -5.20 9.71 -23.66
CA TYR A 465 -5.77 8.74 -24.62
C TYR A 465 -6.08 7.40 -23.99
N GLY A 466 -5.40 7.04 -22.91
CA GLY A 466 -5.60 5.76 -22.23
C GLY A 466 -4.37 5.23 -21.51
N ILE A 467 -4.29 3.91 -21.42
CA ILE A 467 -3.23 3.20 -20.71
C ILE A 467 -1.96 3.14 -21.56
N ILE A 468 -0.79 3.13 -20.89
CA ILE A 468 0.53 2.91 -21.49
C ILE A 468 1.19 1.73 -20.79
N TRP A 469 0.85 0.51 -21.14
CA TRP A 469 1.38 -0.66 -20.45
C TRP A 469 2.89 -0.80 -20.56
N PRO A 470 3.59 -1.19 -19.47
CA PRO A 470 4.87 -1.87 -19.58
C PRO A 470 4.71 -3.15 -20.42
N ASP A 471 5.66 -3.43 -21.30
CA ASP A 471 5.55 -4.52 -22.28
C ASP A 471 5.31 -5.88 -21.63
N ALA A 472 5.92 -6.15 -20.48
CA ALA A 472 5.81 -7.41 -19.76
C ALA A 472 4.38 -7.77 -19.31
N ILE A 473 3.51 -6.78 -19.11
CA ILE A 473 2.16 -6.97 -18.57
C ILE A 473 1.05 -6.49 -19.51
N ALA A 474 1.38 -5.98 -20.69
CA ALA A 474 0.40 -5.54 -21.67
C ALA A 474 -0.57 -6.68 -22.06
N PRO A 475 -1.88 -6.40 -22.23
CA PRO A 475 -2.87 -7.43 -22.58
C PRO A 475 -2.60 -8.08 -23.93
N PHE A 476 -2.03 -7.34 -24.86
CA PHE A 476 -1.53 -7.75 -26.16
C PHE A 476 -0.21 -7.02 -26.44
N GLU A 477 0.68 -7.65 -27.19
CA GLU A 477 1.97 -7.05 -27.55
C GLU A 477 1.84 -6.17 -28.80
N VAL A 478 1.00 -6.60 -29.76
CA VAL A 478 0.85 -5.93 -31.05
C VAL A 478 -0.65 -5.80 -31.40
N ALA A 479 -1.05 -4.65 -31.91
CA ALA A 479 -2.35 -4.45 -32.56
C ALA A 479 -2.18 -4.30 -34.08
N ILE A 480 -2.95 -5.03 -34.85
CA ILE A 480 -3.07 -4.84 -36.31
C ILE A 480 -4.38 -4.09 -36.58
N VAL A 481 -4.25 -2.91 -37.20
CA VAL A 481 -5.38 -2.04 -37.54
C VAL A 481 -5.46 -1.86 -39.06
N PRO A 482 -6.21 -2.72 -39.76
CA PRO A 482 -6.37 -2.64 -41.21
C PRO A 482 -7.52 -1.67 -41.58
N MET A 483 -7.15 -0.49 -42.05
CA MET A 483 -8.10 0.55 -42.39
C MET A 483 -8.99 0.12 -43.58
N ASN A 484 -10.31 0.14 -43.38
CA ASN A 484 -11.30 -0.20 -44.41
C ASN A 484 -11.10 -1.59 -45.07
N MET A 485 -10.58 -2.59 -44.32
CA MET A 485 -10.32 -3.93 -44.86
C MET A 485 -11.53 -4.58 -45.54
N HIS A 486 -12.75 -4.26 -45.12
CA HIS A 486 -13.99 -4.77 -45.72
C HIS A 486 -14.30 -4.19 -47.11
N LYS A 487 -13.55 -3.17 -47.55
CA LYS A 487 -13.62 -2.56 -48.87
C LYS A 487 -12.39 -2.84 -49.74
N SER A 488 -11.32 -3.35 -49.14
CA SER A 488 -10.05 -3.59 -49.82
C SER A 488 -9.54 -5.00 -49.54
N VAL A 489 -9.60 -5.83 -50.57
CA VAL A 489 -9.08 -7.20 -50.52
C VAL A 489 -7.58 -7.21 -50.23
N ARG A 490 -6.80 -6.29 -50.79
CA ARG A 490 -5.37 -6.14 -50.58
C ARG A 490 -5.00 -5.89 -49.12
N VAL A 491 -5.74 -4.95 -48.48
CA VAL A 491 -5.53 -4.65 -47.05
C VAL A 491 -5.89 -5.85 -46.18
N ALA A 492 -6.99 -6.53 -46.52
CA ALA A 492 -7.42 -7.73 -45.80
C ALA A 492 -6.37 -8.87 -45.88
N GLU A 493 -5.87 -9.17 -47.09
CA GLU A 493 -4.88 -10.22 -47.33
C GLU A 493 -3.58 -9.92 -46.58
N LEU A 494 -3.08 -8.68 -46.65
CA LEU A 494 -1.83 -8.29 -45.95
C LEU A 494 -2.01 -8.35 -44.41
N ALA A 495 -3.14 -7.93 -43.89
CA ALA A 495 -3.46 -8.01 -42.46
C ALA A 495 -3.49 -9.46 -41.97
N GLU A 496 -4.12 -10.35 -42.74
CA GLU A 496 -4.15 -11.80 -42.46
C GLU A 496 -2.75 -12.41 -42.48
N GLN A 497 -1.92 -12.02 -43.44
CA GLN A 497 -0.52 -12.48 -43.55
C GLN A 497 0.25 -12.06 -42.27
N PHE A 498 0.23 -10.78 -41.90
CA PHE A 498 0.93 -10.31 -40.70
C PHE A 498 0.43 -10.97 -39.42
N TYR A 499 -0.90 -11.16 -39.32
CA TYR A 499 -1.48 -11.87 -38.19
C TYR A 499 -0.97 -13.31 -38.08
N ALA A 500 -0.92 -14.02 -39.20
CA ALA A 500 -0.41 -15.40 -39.23
C ALA A 500 1.09 -15.48 -38.90
N GLU A 501 1.90 -14.60 -39.48
CA GLU A 501 3.36 -14.58 -39.27
C GLU A 501 3.71 -14.21 -37.81
N LEU A 502 3.11 -13.17 -37.25
CA LEU A 502 3.35 -12.74 -35.86
C LEU A 502 2.86 -13.80 -34.87
N LYS A 503 1.70 -14.40 -35.12
CA LYS A 503 1.17 -15.48 -34.29
C LYS A 503 2.07 -16.73 -34.32
N ALA A 504 2.58 -17.10 -35.49
CA ALA A 504 3.54 -18.21 -35.62
C ALA A 504 4.86 -17.94 -34.89
N ALA A 505 5.24 -16.66 -34.76
CA ALA A 505 6.40 -16.23 -33.97
C ALA A 505 6.10 -16.14 -32.46
N GLY A 506 4.92 -16.56 -32.00
CA GLY A 506 4.51 -16.51 -30.60
C GLY A 506 4.17 -15.12 -30.09
N VAL A 507 3.95 -14.14 -30.95
CA VAL A 507 3.53 -12.78 -30.58
C VAL A 507 2.05 -12.75 -30.21
N ASP A 508 1.73 -12.06 -29.14
CA ASP A 508 0.36 -11.89 -28.65
C ASP A 508 -0.33 -10.73 -29.39
N VAL A 509 -1.05 -11.07 -30.46
CA VAL A 509 -1.59 -10.11 -31.40
C VAL A 509 -3.09 -9.90 -31.20
N LEU A 510 -3.52 -8.63 -31.19
CA LEU A 510 -4.90 -8.21 -31.35
C LEU A 510 -5.12 -7.72 -32.79
N PHE A 511 -5.93 -8.44 -33.54
CA PHE A 511 -6.30 -8.09 -34.92
C PHE A 511 -7.68 -7.42 -34.93
N ASP A 512 -7.73 -6.14 -35.29
CA ASP A 512 -9.00 -5.40 -35.34
C ASP A 512 -9.69 -5.61 -36.69
N ASP A 513 -10.46 -6.68 -36.77
CA ASP A 513 -11.21 -7.09 -37.97
C ASP A 513 -12.66 -6.57 -38.01
N ARG A 514 -13.00 -5.59 -37.15
CA ARG A 514 -14.31 -4.97 -37.10
C ARG A 514 -14.58 -4.10 -38.34
N LYS A 515 -15.85 -3.97 -38.67
CA LYS A 515 -16.33 -3.01 -39.66
C LYS A 515 -16.60 -1.65 -39.01
N GLU A 516 -15.52 -1.03 -38.51
CA GLU A 516 -15.57 0.25 -37.80
C GLU A 516 -14.78 1.34 -38.54
N ARG A 517 -15.02 2.60 -38.15
CA ARG A 517 -14.25 3.73 -38.65
C ARG A 517 -12.83 3.70 -38.09
N PRO A 518 -11.81 4.03 -38.90
CA PRO A 518 -10.40 4.02 -38.40
C PRO A 518 -10.18 4.79 -37.10
N GLY A 519 -10.85 5.95 -36.92
CA GLY A 519 -10.76 6.74 -35.70
C GLY A 519 -11.25 6.02 -34.44
N VAL A 520 -12.29 5.17 -34.55
CA VAL A 520 -12.78 4.33 -33.44
C VAL A 520 -11.78 3.23 -33.12
N MET A 521 -11.25 2.58 -34.16
CA MET A 521 -10.25 1.51 -34.00
C MET A 521 -8.98 2.05 -33.32
N PHE A 522 -8.48 3.23 -33.72
CA PHE A 522 -7.32 3.86 -33.09
C PHE A 522 -7.60 4.24 -31.63
N ALA A 523 -8.76 4.87 -31.37
CA ALA A 523 -9.12 5.27 -30.01
C ALA A 523 -9.22 4.06 -29.06
N ASP A 524 -9.76 2.95 -29.52
CA ASP A 524 -9.81 1.71 -28.74
C ASP A 524 -8.41 1.14 -28.46
N MET A 525 -7.52 1.10 -29.46
CA MET A 525 -6.17 0.57 -29.29
C MET A 525 -5.32 1.45 -28.35
N GLU A 526 -5.47 2.78 -28.44
CA GLU A 526 -4.82 3.72 -27.52
C GLU A 526 -5.38 3.60 -26.11
N LEU A 527 -6.70 3.47 -25.95
CA LEU A 527 -7.33 3.26 -24.66
C LEU A 527 -6.88 1.95 -24.00
N LEU A 528 -6.83 0.86 -24.76
CA LEU A 528 -6.32 -0.44 -24.29
C LEU A 528 -4.83 -0.43 -23.95
N GLY A 529 -4.07 0.49 -24.56
CA GLY A 529 -2.64 0.63 -24.30
C GLY A 529 -1.76 -0.44 -24.93
N VAL A 530 -2.16 -0.99 -26.09
CA VAL A 530 -1.34 -1.99 -26.80
C VAL A 530 -0.01 -1.34 -27.22
N PRO A 531 1.16 -1.89 -26.82
CA PRO A 531 2.46 -1.22 -27.00
C PRO A 531 2.84 -0.92 -28.44
N HIS A 532 2.60 -1.87 -29.35
CA HIS A 532 2.99 -1.77 -30.76
C HIS A 532 1.76 -1.83 -31.67
N GLY A 533 1.65 -0.91 -32.60
CA GLY A 533 0.59 -0.87 -33.59
C GLY A 533 1.13 -1.00 -35.03
N ILE A 534 0.47 -1.82 -35.84
CA ILE A 534 0.66 -1.88 -37.28
C ILE A 534 -0.60 -1.39 -37.95
N VAL A 535 -0.51 -0.27 -38.64
CA VAL A 535 -1.64 0.32 -39.36
C VAL A 535 -1.45 0.05 -40.85
N ILE A 536 -2.45 -0.59 -41.46
CA ILE A 536 -2.44 -0.97 -42.88
C ILE A 536 -3.48 -0.15 -43.60
N GLY A 537 -3.06 0.59 -44.62
CA GLY A 537 -3.96 1.35 -45.48
C GLY A 537 -3.55 1.25 -46.94
N GLU A 538 -4.50 1.39 -47.89
CA GLU A 538 -4.24 1.29 -49.33
C GLU A 538 -3.14 2.23 -49.80
N ARG A 539 -3.19 3.50 -49.36
CA ARG A 539 -2.22 4.53 -49.76
C ARG A 539 -0.78 4.15 -49.33
N GLY A 540 -0.62 3.58 -48.15
CA GLY A 540 0.70 3.08 -47.68
C GLY A 540 1.14 1.89 -48.53
N MET A 541 0.22 0.96 -48.81
CA MET A 541 0.52 -0.22 -49.65
C MET A 541 0.92 0.17 -51.08
N ASP A 542 0.36 1.22 -51.64
CA ASP A 542 0.77 1.73 -52.97
C ASP A 542 2.25 2.20 -52.97
N ASN A 543 2.72 2.67 -51.82
CA ASN A 543 4.11 3.06 -51.61
C ASN A 543 4.99 1.92 -51.04
N GLY A 544 4.45 0.71 -50.89
CA GLY A 544 5.17 -0.44 -50.34
C GLY A 544 5.45 -0.39 -48.85
N VAL A 545 4.69 0.43 -48.08
CA VAL A 545 4.90 0.66 -46.65
C VAL A 545 3.63 0.44 -45.83
N VAL A 546 3.82 0.20 -44.54
CA VAL A 546 2.80 0.25 -43.48
C VAL A 546 3.25 1.22 -42.37
N GLU A 547 2.33 1.76 -41.59
CA GLU A 547 2.68 2.62 -40.46
C GLU A 547 2.88 1.78 -39.20
N TYR A 548 4.02 1.91 -38.57
CA TYR A 548 4.28 1.46 -37.21
C TYR A 548 3.95 2.58 -36.22
N LYS A 549 3.34 2.22 -35.09
CA LYS A 549 3.06 3.13 -33.96
C LYS A 549 3.60 2.52 -32.67
N CYS A 550 4.32 3.33 -31.91
CA CYS A 550 4.71 2.99 -30.53
C CYS A 550 3.79 3.74 -29.55
N ARG A 551 3.08 3.00 -28.71
CA ARG A 551 2.14 3.60 -27.75
C ARG A 551 2.84 4.45 -26.69
N ARG A 552 3.99 3.99 -26.20
CA ARG A 552 4.75 4.65 -25.12
C ARG A 552 5.37 5.98 -25.56
N THR A 553 5.99 6.02 -26.73
CA THR A 553 6.70 7.21 -27.22
C THR A 553 5.84 8.11 -28.09
N GLY A 554 4.71 7.62 -28.58
CA GLY A 554 3.90 8.28 -29.61
C GLY A 554 4.56 8.29 -31.00
N GLU A 555 5.70 7.63 -31.17
CA GLU A 555 6.42 7.53 -32.45
C GLU A 555 5.55 6.88 -33.51
N LYS A 556 5.58 7.46 -34.72
CA LYS A 556 4.99 6.91 -35.94
C LYS A 556 6.07 6.81 -36.99
N GLN A 557 6.17 5.67 -37.64
CA GLN A 557 7.19 5.39 -38.64
C GLN A 557 6.58 4.64 -39.81
N GLU A 558 6.87 5.04 -41.05
CA GLU A 558 6.61 4.23 -42.23
C GLU A 558 7.69 3.15 -42.33
N VAL A 559 7.27 1.90 -42.48
CA VAL A 559 8.15 0.73 -42.53
C VAL A 559 7.79 -0.08 -43.77
N ALA A 560 8.79 -0.57 -44.50
CA ALA A 560 8.55 -1.44 -45.63
C ALA A 560 7.73 -2.68 -45.23
N ILE A 561 6.81 -3.07 -46.08
CA ILE A 561 5.94 -4.25 -45.86
C ILE A 561 6.76 -5.50 -45.57
N SER A 562 7.91 -5.66 -46.24
CA SER A 562 8.83 -6.79 -46.03
C SER A 562 9.49 -6.80 -44.64
N ASP A 563 9.62 -5.65 -43.98
CA ASP A 563 10.52 -5.50 -42.83
C ASP A 563 9.74 -5.39 -41.49
N ILE A 564 8.44 -5.07 -41.54
CA ILE A 564 7.66 -4.78 -40.33
C ILE A 564 7.62 -5.95 -39.35
N VAL A 565 7.44 -7.17 -39.81
CA VAL A 565 7.37 -8.33 -38.91
C VAL A 565 8.72 -8.59 -38.24
N ALA A 566 9.83 -8.48 -39.01
CA ALA A 566 11.17 -8.61 -38.44
C ALA A 566 11.49 -7.52 -37.42
N MET A 567 11.08 -6.27 -37.70
CA MET A 567 11.25 -5.14 -36.78
C MET A 567 10.47 -5.35 -35.48
N ILE A 568 9.21 -5.79 -35.56
CA ILE A 568 8.40 -6.08 -34.37
C ILE A 568 9.05 -7.19 -33.53
N LYS A 569 9.48 -8.28 -34.17
CA LYS A 569 10.17 -9.39 -33.48
C LYS A 569 11.42 -8.90 -32.76
N ALA A 570 12.25 -8.09 -33.43
CA ALA A 570 13.44 -7.51 -32.81
C ALA A 570 13.11 -6.60 -31.60
N LYS A 571 12.06 -5.76 -31.69
CA LYS A 571 11.58 -4.92 -30.57
C LYS A 571 11.10 -5.76 -29.39
N LEU A 572 10.53 -6.94 -29.63
CA LEU A 572 10.07 -7.88 -28.61
C LEU A 572 11.16 -8.84 -28.11
N GLY A 573 12.40 -8.72 -28.61
CA GLY A 573 13.52 -9.60 -28.24
C GLY A 573 13.39 -11.04 -28.76
N ARG A 574 12.75 -11.21 -29.92
CA ARG A 574 12.46 -12.53 -30.55
C ARG A 574 13.09 -12.67 -31.93
#